data_e7b4e418e9b84c4044fb6214544aa22b
#
_entry.id   e7b4e418e9b84c4044fb6214544aa22b
#
_cell.length_a   1.000
_cell.length_b   1.000
_cell.length_c   1.000
_cell.angle_alpha   90.00
_cell.angle_beta   90.00
_cell.angle_gamma   90.00
#
_symmetry.space_group_name_H-M   'P 1'
#
loop_
_entity.id
_entity.type
_entity.pdbx_description
1 polymer ?
#
loop_
_entity_poly.entity_id
_entity_poly.type
_entity_poly.pdbx_seq_one_letter_code
_entity_poly.pdbx_strand_id
1 'polypeptide(L)'
;NLAQTKARNSSLEAENTQLKQALKLKKTLTDYTIINGSVISRAADTWSDLLIIDQGSRAGVKKNMPVMAGKGVIGRVVEVNSTTSKVELITTTDKSTNKFAVEADAANGKKVHGVISVVGNNQIAFTQVVDGQKLKKGTRVYTSGMGGLSPKGLLIGTVKKTTRDTFGLSDVVEIQPAGNLNDPSVVSVIKRKVEE
;
A
#
# COMPACT_ATOMS: atom_id res chain seq x y z
N ASN A 1 4.88 24.61 8.21
CA ASN A 1 5.28 25.10 7.02
C ASN A 1 4.73 24.37 5.84
N LEU A 2 3.37 24.31 5.83
CA LEU A 2 2.59 23.60 4.79
C LEU A 2 2.83 24.20 3.40
N ALA A 3 2.98 25.51 3.30
CA ALA A 3 3.24 26.23 2.04
C ALA A 3 4.59 25.84 1.42
N GLN A 4 5.64 25.79 2.22
CA GLN A 4 6.97 25.38 1.77
C GLN A 4 7.00 23.90 1.33
N THR A 5 6.27 23.03 2.05
CA THR A 5 6.15 21.61 1.68
C THR A 5 5.40 21.44 0.37
N LYS A 6 4.31 22.19 0.15
CA LYS A 6 3.56 22.19 -1.12
C LYS A 6 4.43 22.70 -2.28
N ALA A 7 5.14 23.81 -2.09
CA ALA A 7 6.04 24.35 -3.11
C ALA A 7 7.16 23.38 -3.45
N ARG A 8 7.75 22.72 -2.46
CA ARG A 8 8.78 21.71 -2.68
C ARG A 8 8.26 20.47 -3.39
N ASN A 9 7.06 19.99 -3.04
CA ASN A 9 6.42 18.87 -3.73
C ASN A 9 6.16 19.22 -5.20
N SER A 10 5.59 20.39 -5.47
CA SER A 10 5.34 20.84 -6.85
C SER A 10 6.64 20.93 -7.67
N SER A 11 7.72 21.43 -7.06
CA SER A 11 9.05 21.50 -7.70
C SER A 11 9.60 20.10 -8.01
N LEU A 12 9.49 19.17 -7.05
CA LEU A 12 9.94 17.79 -7.21
C LEU A 12 9.13 17.03 -8.27
N GLU A 13 7.83 17.28 -8.35
CA GLU A 13 6.96 16.71 -9.38
C GLU A 13 7.34 17.21 -10.79
N ALA A 14 7.60 18.51 -10.91
CA ALA A 14 8.06 19.11 -12.16
C ALA A 14 9.42 18.55 -12.59
N GLU A 15 10.36 18.46 -11.67
CA GLU A 15 11.69 17.88 -11.91
C GLU A 15 11.61 16.40 -12.31
N ASN A 16 10.78 15.61 -11.62
CA ASN A 16 10.55 14.21 -11.95
C ASN A 16 9.96 14.04 -13.35
N THR A 17 9.02 14.90 -13.73
CA THR A 17 8.43 14.91 -15.06
C THR A 17 9.48 15.22 -16.13
N GLN A 18 10.33 16.22 -15.91
CA GLN A 18 11.42 16.56 -16.83
C GLN A 18 12.44 15.43 -16.96
N LEU A 19 12.83 14.79 -15.85
CA LEU A 19 13.73 13.65 -15.86
C LEU A 19 13.14 12.45 -16.61
N LYS A 20 11.86 12.16 -16.42
CA LYS A 20 11.15 11.10 -17.16
C LYS A 20 11.12 11.38 -18.66
N GLN A 21 10.86 12.63 -19.06
CA GLN A 21 10.89 13.04 -20.46
C GLN A 21 12.29 12.93 -21.06
N ALA A 22 13.32 13.39 -20.35
CA ALA A 22 14.71 13.31 -20.79
C ALA A 22 15.19 11.88 -21.01
N LEU A 23 14.76 10.96 -20.15
CA LEU A 23 15.09 9.53 -20.27
C LEU A 23 14.21 8.77 -21.26
N LYS A 24 13.23 9.42 -21.92
CA LYS A 24 12.24 8.78 -22.80
C LYS A 24 11.55 7.58 -22.15
N LEU A 25 11.44 7.59 -20.81
CA LEU A 25 10.76 6.54 -20.08
C LEU A 25 9.24 6.68 -20.28
N LYS A 26 8.60 5.60 -20.70
CA LYS A 26 7.13 5.52 -20.65
C LYS A 26 6.68 5.80 -19.21
N LYS A 27 5.54 6.48 -19.04
CA LYS A 27 4.96 6.75 -17.72
C LYS A 27 5.02 5.51 -16.85
N THR A 28 5.66 5.65 -15.70
CA THR A 28 5.84 4.53 -14.78
C THR A 28 4.53 4.26 -14.02
N LEU A 29 4.41 3.07 -13.42
CA LEU A 29 3.28 2.65 -12.59
C LEU A 29 3.02 3.55 -11.35
N THR A 30 3.80 4.61 -11.19
CA THR A 30 3.72 5.56 -10.07
C THR A 30 2.74 6.70 -10.28
N ASP A 31 2.21 6.90 -11.48
CA ASP A 31 1.23 7.97 -11.72
C ASP A 31 -0.16 7.55 -11.22
N TYR A 32 -0.68 8.29 -10.27
CA TYR A 32 -2.01 8.07 -9.70
C TYR A 32 -2.71 9.38 -9.34
N THR A 33 -4.03 9.32 -9.20
CA THR A 33 -4.87 10.37 -8.64
C THR A 33 -5.49 9.90 -7.33
N ILE A 34 -5.94 10.85 -6.51
CA ILE A 34 -6.48 10.59 -5.18
C ILE A 34 -7.96 10.97 -5.16
N ILE A 35 -8.80 10.08 -4.62
CA ILE A 35 -10.20 10.34 -4.29
C ILE A 35 -10.30 10.31 -2.77
N ASN A 36 -10.50 11.48 -2.16
CA ASN A 36 -10.65 11.57 -0.71
C ASN A 36 -12.08 11.21 -0.30
N GLY A 37 -12.20 10.49 0.81
CA GLY A 37 -13.47 10.09 1.39
C GLY A 37 -13.41 10.02 2.91
N SER A 38 -14.59 9.92 3.51
CA SER A 38 -14.75 9.77 4.95
C SER A 38 -15.21 8.35 5.28
N VAL A 39 -14.76 7.83 6.41
CA VAL A 39 -15.23 6.56 6.93
C VAL A 39 -16.60 6.77 7.59
N ILE A 40 -17.62 6.07 7.11
CA ILE A 40 -18.98 6.13 7.66
C ILE A 40 -19.17 5.12 8.77
N SER A 41 -18.64 3.92 8.59
CA SER A 41 -18.74 2.86 9.59
C SER A 41 -17.60 1.85 9.48
N ARG A 42 -17.40 1.08 10.54
CA ARG A 42 -16.46 -0.03 10.60
C ARG A 42 -17.18 -1.26 11.10
N ALA A 43 -16.99 -2.37 10.40
CA ALA A 43 -17.40 -3.69 10.83
C ALA A 43 -16.16 -4.54 10.99
N ALA A 44 -15.88 -4.95 12.22
CA ALA A 44 -14.77 -5.85 12.52
C ALA A 44 -15.34 -7.12 13.13
N ASP A 45 -14.98 -8.26 12.57
CA ASP A 45 -15.22 -9.56 13.17
C ASP A 45 -13.88 -10.34 13.26
N THR A 46 -13.94 -11.59 13.67
CA THR A 46 -12.73 -12.41 13.90
C THR A 46 -11.88 -12.62 12.63
N TRP A 47 -12.49 -12.47 11.44
CA TRP A 47 -11.89 -12.84 10.16
C TRP A 47 -11.70 -11.67 9.20
N SER A 48 -12.56 -10.66 9.30
CA SER A 48 -12.57 -9.52 8.41
C SER A 48 -12.65 -8.19 9.16
N ASP A 49 -11.92 -7.22 8.67
CA ASP A 49 -11.94 -5.84 9.16
C ASP A 49 -12.29 -4.94 7.97
N LEU A 50 -13.51 -4.44 7.95
CA LEU A 50 -14.12 -3.72 6.84
C LEU A 50 -14.46 -2.29 7.24
N LEU A 51 -14.17 -1.35 6.36
CA LEU A 51 -14.64 0.03 6.44
C LEU A 51 -15.66 0.30 5.35
N ILE A 52 -16.66 1.10 5.66
CA ILE A 52 -17.55 1.73 4.68
C ILE A 52 -17.13 3.19 4.53
N ILE A 53 -16.90 3.61 3.29
CA ILE A 53 -16.53 4.99 2.94
C ILE A 53 -17.63 5.65 2.10
N ASP A 54 -17.72 6.97 2.17
CA ASP A 54 -18.73 7.81 1.49
C ASP A 54 -18.41 8.12 0.03
N GLN A 55 -17.53 7.34 -0.59
CA GLN A 55 -17.17 7.48 -2.00
C GLN A 55 -17.44 6.17 -2.74
N GLY A 56 -18.09 6.29 -3.89
CA GLY A 56 -18.48 5.16 -4.72
C GLY A 56 -18.14 5.34 -6.20
N SER A 57 -18.83 4.60 -7.06
CA SER A 57 -18.57 4.62 -8.50
C SER A 57 -18.78 5.99 -9.14
N ARG A 58 -19.69 6.82 -8.60
CA ARG A 58 -19.90 8.21 -9.07
C ARG A 58 -18.67 9.09 -8.89
N ALA A 59 -17.85 8.84 -7.87
CA ALA A 59 -16.59 9.51 -7.63
C ALA A 59 -15.41 8.89 -8.41
N GLY A 60 -15.66 7.82 -9.15
CA GLY A 60 -14.64 7.10 -9.89
C GLY A 60 -13.94 5.98 -9.11
N VAL A 61 -14.47 5.60 -7.93
CA VAL A 61 -13.96 4.45 -7.18
C VAL A 61 -14.27 3.16 -7.94
N LYS A 62 -13.29 2.27 -8.00
CA LYS A 62 -13.42 0.94 -8.59
C LYS A 62 -12.87 -0.11 -7.63
N LYS A 63 -13.34 -1.35 -7.79
CA LYS A 63 -12.83 -2.51 -7.05
C LYS A 63 -11.32 -2.67 -7.27
N ASN A 64 -10.62 -3.14 -6.25
CA ASN A 64 -9.17 -3.35 -6.17
C ASN A 64 -8.33 -2.06 -6.02
N MET A 65 -8.91 -0.88 -5.99
CA MET A 65 -8.15 0.34 -5.72
C MET A 65 -7.57 0.31 -4.30
N PRO A 66 -6.28 0.64 -4.12
CA PRO A 66 -5.70 0.77 -2.79
C PRO A 66 -6.28 1.96 -2.04
N VAL A 67 -6.34 1.84 -0.72
CA VAL A 67 -6.82 2.89 0.19
C VAL A 67 -5.74 3.21 1.20
N MET A 68 -5.46 4.49 1.35
CA MET A 68 -4.50 5.01 2.33
C MET A 68 -5.21 5.78 3.42
N ALA A 69 -4.66 5.76 4.63
CA ALA A 69 -5.02 6.64 5.73
C ALA A 69 -3.76 7.10 6.44
N GLY A 70 -3.62 8.40 6.63
CA GLY A 70 -2.37 8.98 7.10
C GLY A 70 -1.24 8.83 6.07
N LYS A 71 -0.16 8.14 6.44
CA LYS A 71 1.05 8.02 5.61
C LYS A 71 1.16 6.71 4.85
N GLY A 72 0.25 5.76 5.05
CA GLY A 72 0.40 4.43 4.50
C GLY A 72 -0.89 3.78 4.04
N VAL A 73 -0.73 2.71 3.28
CA VAL A 73 -1.83 1.87 2.82
C VAL A 73 -2.48 1.18 4.01
N ILE A 74 -3.80 1.21 4.05
CA ILE A 74 -4.60 0.52 5.07
C ILE A 74 -5.42 -0.65 4.51
N GLY A 75 -5.69 -0.67 3.22
CA GLY A 75 -6.52 -1.71 2.62
C GLY A 75 -6.79 -1.49 1.14
N ARG A 76 -7.83 -2.18 0.68
CA ARG A 76 -8.24 -2.20 -0.72
C ARG A 76 -9.76 -2.19 -0.82
N VAL A 77 -10.27 -1.53 -1.84
CA VAL A 77 -11.71 -1.54 -2.17
C VAL A 77 -12.10 -2.93 -2.65
N VAL A 78 -13.07 -3.55 -1.97
CA VAL A 78 -13.57 -4.90 -2.32
C VAL A 78 -14.97 -4.89 -2.92
N GLU A 79 -15.76 -3.88 -2.62
CA GLU A 79 -17.11 -3.71 -3.16
C GLU A 79 -17.39 -2.22 -3.40
N VAL A 80 -18.10 -1.89 -4.48
CA VAL A 80 -18.41 -0.52 -4.86
C VAL A 80 -19.88 -0.39 -5.17
N ASN A 81 -20.54 0.55 -4.48
CA ASN A 81 -21.89 1.03 -4.79
C ASN A 81 -21.81 2.41 -5.47
N SER A 82 -22.96 2.99 -5.82
CA SER A 82 -22.98 4.29 -6.51
C SER A 82 -22.35 5.43 -5.70
N THR A 83 -22.57 5.46 -4.37
CA THR A 83 -22.16 6.54 -3.46
C THR A 83 -21.24 6.08 -2.34
N THR A 84 -21.10 4.78 -2.11
CA THR A 84 -20.32 4.20 -1.03
C THR A 84 -19.45 3.06 -1.54
N SER A 85 -18.42 2.70 -0.79
CA SER A 85 -17.60 1.52 -1.06
C SER A 85 -17.20 0.81 0.22
N LYS A 86 -16.98 -0.49 0.13
CA LYS A 86 -16.36 -1.30 1.20
C LYS A 86 -14.87 -1.41 0.97
N VAL A 87 -14.13 -1.15 2.01
CA VAL A 87 -12.67 -1.28 2.06
C VAL A 87 -12.31 -2.39 3.03
N GLU A 88 -11.60 -3.40 2.56
CA GLU A 88 -11.03 -4.44 3.40
C GLU A 88 -9.65 -4.03 3.86
N LEU A 89 -9.41 -4.05 5.17
CA LEU A 89 -8.13 -3.67 5.75
C LEU A 89 -7.07 -4.76 5.56
N ILE A 90 -5.81 -4.36 5.52
CA ILE A 90 -4.66 -5.27 5.39
C ILE A 90 -4.47 -6.18 6.60
N THR A 91 -5.17 -5.92 7.69
CA THR A 91 -5.25 -6.76 8.91
C THR A 91 -6.23 -7.91 8.80
N THR A 92 -7.02 -7.97 7.73
CA THR A 92 -7.95 -9.08 7.49
C THR A 92 -7.20 -10.40 7.29
N THR A 93 -7.58 -11.42 8.05
CA THR A 93 -6.92 -12.74 8.03
C THR A 93 -7.45 -13.67 6.94
N ASP A 94 -8.56 -13.33 6.33
CA ASP A 94 -9.14 -14.13 5.24
C ASP A 94 -8.17 -14.20 4.05
N LYS A 95 -7.97 -15.44 3.57
CA LYS A 95 -6.95 -15.77 2.56
C LYS A 95 -7.23 -15.20 1.17
N SER A 96 -8.37 -14.54 0.97
CA SER A 96 -8.92 -14.49 -0.38
C SER A 96 -8.39 -13.39 -1.29
N THR A 97 -8.23 -12.13 -0.88
CA THR A 97 -8.09 -11.12 -1.94
C THR A 97 -7.23 -9.91 -1.66
N ASN A 98 -6.94 -9.58 -0.41
CA ASN A 98 -6.34 -8.28 -0.07
C ASN A 98 -4.81 -8.31 0.03
N LYS A 99 -4.16 -9.03 -0.88
CA LYS A 99 -2.71 -9.17 -0.85
C LYS A 99 -2.06 -8.12 -1.73
N PHE A 100 -1.20 -7.31 -1.12
CA PHE A 100 -0.34 -6.37 -1.84
C PHE A 100 1.01 -7.02 -2.12
N ALA A 101 1.44 -6.93 -3.38
CA ALA A 101 2.82 -7.19 -3.73
C ALA A 101 3.67 -6.00 -3.27
N VAL A 102 4.74 -6.28 -2.56
CA VAL A 102 5.60 -5.27 -1.93
C VAL A 102 7.06 -5.41 -2.32
N GLU A 103 7.78 -4.32 -2.18
CA GLU A 103 9.23 -4.28 -2.33
C GLU A 103 9.89 -3.47 -1.21
N ALA A 104 11.12 -3.84 -0.88
CA ALA A 104 11.97 -3.11 0.05
C ALA A 104 13.42 -3.16 -0.44
N ASP A 105 14.20 -2.13 -0.12
CA ASP A 105 15.61 -2.07 -0.50
C ASP A 105 16.48 -2.77 0.57
N ALA A 106 17.17 -3.82 0.18
CA ALA A 106 18.14 -4.49 1.03
C ALA A 106 19.41 -3.64 1.23
N ALA A 107 20.21 -4.01 2.25
CA ALA A 107 21.42 -3.28 2.61
C ALA A 107 22.48 -3.20 1.48
N ASN A 108 22.44 -4.13 0.53
CA ASN A 108 23.34 -4.19 -0.63
C ASN A 108 22.76 -3.47 -1.88
N GLY A 109 21.67 -2.72 -1.73
CA GLY A 109 21.00 -2.01 -2.84
C GLY A 109 20.13 -2.89 -3.74
N LYS A 110 20.03 -4.19 -3.48
CA LYS A 110 19.10 -5.07 -4.19
C LYS A 110 17.69 -4.93 -3.63
N LYS A 111 16.68 -5.13 -4.48
CA LYS A 111 15.28 -5.13 -4.05
C LYS A 111 14.85 -6.52 -3.59
N VAL A 112 14.18 -6.53 -2.46
CA VAL A 112 13.49 -7.71 -1.93
C VAL A 112 12.02 -7.56 -2.25
N HIS A 113 11.41 -8.61 -2.77
CA HIS A 113 10.00 -8.66 -3.13
C HIS A 113 9.26 -9.68 -2.27
N GLY A 114 8.00 -9.41 -2.02
CA GLY A 114 7.13 -10.32 -1.28
C GLY A 114 5.68 -9.96 -1.44
N VAL A 115 4.82 -10.69 -0.74
CA VAL A 115 3.38 -10.45 -0.69
C VAL A 115 2.96 -10.31 0.77
N ILE A 116 2.20 -9.26 1.06
CA ILE A 116 1.68 -9.00 2.40
C ILE A 116 0.76 -10.15 2.85
N SER A 117 0.94 -10.56 4.08
CA SER A 117 0.06 -11.50 4.78
C SER A 117 -0.08 -11.09 6.24
N VAL A 118 -1.08 -11.64 6.91
CA VAL A 118 -1.26 -11.51 8.36
C VAL A 118 -0.67 -12.74 9.02
N VAL A 119 0.16 -12.51 10.04
CA VAL A 119 0.80 -13.57 10.82
C VAL A 119 0.50 -13.38 12.30
N GLY A 120 0.29 -14.47 13.01
CA GLY A 120 0.03 -14.44 14.47
C GLY A 120 -1.15 -13.53 14.87
N ASN A 121 -0.95 -12.72 15.89
CA ASN A 121 -1.98 -11.81 16.43
C ASN A 121 -2.13 -10.54 15.59
N ASN A 122 -2.74 -10.65 14.41
CA ASN A 122 -3.00 -9.53 13.49
C ASN A 122 -1.75 -8.71 13.09
N GLN A 123 -0.59 -9.33 13.10
CA GLN A 123 0.63 -8.68 12.66
C GLN A 123 0.78 -8.80 11.15
N ILE A 124 1.13 -7.69 10.52
CA ILE A 124 1.38 -7.63 9.07
C ILE A 124 2.82 -8.05 8.83
N ALA A 125 3.00 -8.95 7.89
CA ALA A 125 4.31 -9.41 7.45
C ALA A 125 4.31 -9.66 5.94
N PHE A 126 5.48 -9.84 5.36
CA PHE A 126 5.62 -10.48 4.06
C PHE A 126 6.67 -11.58 4.11
N THR A 127 6.50 -12.56 3.26
CA THR A 127 7.43 -13.69 3.14
C THR A 127 8.28 -13.50 1.90
N GLN A 128 9.60 -13.70 2.05
CA GLN A 128 10.55 -13.71 0.96
C GLN A 128 11.30 -15.04 0.93
N VAL A 129 11.69 -15.48 -0.25
CA VAL A 129 12.60 -16.62 -0.38
C VAL A 129 13.98 -16.21 0.15
N VAL A 130 14.61 -17.08 0.90
CA VAL A 130 15.93 -16.82 1.47
C VAL A 130 16.98 -16.84 0.35
N ASP A 131 17.46 -15.66 -0.01
CA ASP A 131 18.49 -15.46 -1.04
C ASP A 131 19.75 -14.75 -0.50
N GLY A 132 19.88 -14.68 0.83
CA GLY A 132 20.97 -13.96 1.49
C GLY A 132 20.76 -12.45 1.63
N GLN A 133 19.61 -11.94 1.19
CA GLN A 133 19.28 -10.52 1.33
C GLN A 133 18.73 -10.23 2.73
N LYS A 134 19.41 -9.38 3.48
CA LYS A 134 18.96 -8.98 4.82
C LYS A 134 18.32 -7.59 4.78
N LEU A 135 17.13 -7.49 5.34
CA LEU A 135 16.45 -6.21 5.57
C LEU A 135 16.78 -5.70 6.97
N LYS A 136 17.22 -4.45 7.06
CA LYS A 136 17.45 -3.78 8.33
C LYS A 136 16.13 -3.32 8.95
N LYS A 137 16.05 -3.35 10.28
CA LYS A 137 14.95 -2.70 11.01
C LYS A 137 14.82 -1.23 10.58
N GLY A 138 13.59 -0.77 10.36
CA GLY A 138 13.30 0.58 9.88
C GLY A 138 13.34 0.75 8.35
N THR A 139 13.74 -0.27 7.59
CA THR A 139 13.64 -0.22 6.12
C THR A 139 12.19 -0.02 5.70
N ARG A 140 11.95 0.91 4.78
CA ARG A 140 10.62 1.19 4.25
C ARG A 140 10.18 0.13 3.26
N VAL A 141 8.91 -0.25 3.35
CA VAL A 141 8.27 -1.24 2.48
C VAL A 141 7.19 -0.55 1.68
N TYR A 142 7.24 -0.68 0.37
CA TYR A 142 6.33 -0.05 -0.58
C TYR A 142 5.61 -1.08 -1.44
N THR A 143 4.49 -0.70 -2.04
CA THR A 143 3.89 -1.50 -3.10
C THR A 143 4.84 -1.60 -4.29
N SER A 144 4.98 -2.80 -4.84
CA SER A 144 5.87 -3.05 -5.99
C SER A 144 5.21 -2.77 -7.36
N GLY A 145 3.88 -2.66 -7.38
CA GLY A 145 3.12 -2.57 -8.64
C GLY A 145 3.00 -3.88 -9.39
N MET A 146 3.58 -4.98 -8.88
CA MET A 146 3.44 -6.30 -9.48
C MET A 146 1.99 -6.77 -9.42
N GLY A 147 1.54 -7.46 -10.46
CA GLY A 147 0.14 -7.87 -10.62
C GLY A 147 -0.79 -6.78 -11.18
N GLY A 148 -0.32 -5.55 -11.34
CA GLY A 148 -1.04 -4.47 -12.04
C GLY A 148 -2.23 -3.85 -11.30
N LEU A 149 -2.59 -4.36 -10.12
CA LEU A 149 -3.76 -3.89 -9.36
C LEU A 149 -3.50 -2.60 -8.58
N SER A 150 -2.26 -2.35 -8.20
CA SER A 150 -1.88 -1.19 -7.39
C SER A 150 -0.75 -0.41 -8.05
N PRO A 151 -0.73 0.93 -7.94
CA PRO A 151 0.43 1.71 -8.31
C PRO A 151 1.65 1.28 -7.49
N LYS A 152 2.82 1.44 -8.09
CA LYS A 152 4.09 1.26 -7.39
C LYS A 152 4.38 2.43 -6.46
N GLY A 153 5.04 2.16 -5.34
CA GLY A 153 5.60 3.19 -4.46
C GLY A 153 4.67 3.72 -3.38
N LEU A 154 3.53 3.06 -3.12
CA LEU A 154 2.69 3.40 -1.98
C LEU A 154 3.32 2.80 -0.70
N LEU A 155 3.49 3.61 0.34
CA LEU A 155 4.09 3.17 1.58
C LEU A 155 3.15 2.22 2.33
N ILE A 156 3.65 1.04 2.68
CA ILE A 156 2.96 0.06 3.54
C ILE A 156 3.37 0.28 5.00
N GLY A 157 4.67 0.34 5.24
CA GLY A 157 5.21 0.47 6.59
C GLY A 157 6.73 0.36 6.61
N THR A 158 7.24 -0.02 7.76
CA THR A 158 8.68 -0.23 7.97
C THR A 158 8.95 -1.59 8.57
N VAL A 159 10.09 -2.17 8.23
CA VAL A 159 10.54 -3.45 8.80
C VAL A 159 10.70 -3.33 10.31
N LYS A 160 9.98 -4.16 11.05
CA LYS A 160 10.05 -4.25 12.51
C LYS A 160 11.07 -5.29 12.93
N LYS A 161 10.98 -6.48 12.33
CA LYS A 161 11.83 -7.63 12.65
C LYS A 161 11.75 -8.64 11.51
N THR A 162 12.81 -9.40 11.32
CA THR A 162 12.86 -10.53 10.38
C THR A 162 13.13 -11.82 11.17
N THR A 163 12.31 -12.83 10.91
CA THR A 163 12.45 -14.18 11.48
C THR A 163 12.46 -15.18 10.34
N ARG A 164 13.19 -16.29 10.52
CA ARG A 164 13.16 -17.40 9.57
C ARG A 164 11.92 -18.26 9.83
N ASP A 165 11.32 -18.80 8.77
CA ASP A 165 10.20 -19.72 8.91
C ASP A 165 10.63 -21.04 9.58
N THR A 166 9.64 -21.87 9.96
CA THR A 166 9.87 -23.13 10.65
C THR A 166 10.72 -24.13 9.83
N PHE A 167 10.72 -23.98 8.51
CA PHE A 167 11.45 -24.86 7.60
C PHE A 167 12.80 -24.29 7.14
N GLY A 168 13.13 -23.05 7.52
CA GLY A 168 14.35 -22.37 7.14
C GLY A 168 14.45 -21.99 5.66
N LEU A 169 13.35 -22.07 4.92
CA LEU A 169 13.28 -21.81 3.47
C LEU A 169 12.89 -20.37 3.13
N SER A 170 12.28 -19.67 4.06
CA SER A 170 11.78 -18.30 3.86
C SER A 170 12.05 -17.43 5.06
N ASP A 171 12.24 -16.15 4.82
CA ASP A 171 12.25 -15.14 5.87
C ASP A 171 10.87 -14.49 5.97
N VAL A 172 10.34 -14.43 7.18
CA VAL A 172 9.12 -13.71 7.53
C VAL A 172 9.52 -12.33 8.04
N VAL A 173 9.16 -11.30 7.28
CA VAL A 173 9.49 -9.91 7.59
C VAL A 173 8.26 -9.23 8.19
N GLU A 174 8.27 -9.05 9.51
CA GLU A 174 7.21 -8.31 10.21
C GLU A 174 7.31 -6.81 9.91
N ILE A 175 6.17 -6.18 9.63
CA ILE A 175 6.06 -4.79 9.26
C ILE A 175 5.32 -4.02 10.34
N GLN A 176 5.85 -2.84 10.71
CA GLN A 176 5.11 -1.83 11.44
C GLN A 176 4.34 -1.00 10.42
N PRO A 177 2.98 -1.04 10.39
CA PRO A 177 2.19 -0.28 9.43
C PRO A 177 2.43 1.23 9.54
N ALA A 178 2.46 1.91 8.40
CA ALA A 178 2.54 3.37 8.36
C ALA A 178 1.15 4.03 8.30
N GLY A 179 0.13 3.29 7.86
CA GLY A 179 -1.25 3.75 7.81
C GLY A 179 -1.94 3.72 9.17
N ASN A 180 -2.93 4.58 9.35
CA ASN A 180 -3.80 4.54 10.53
C ASN A 180 -4.84 3.43 10.36
N LEU A 181 -4.58 2.28 10.98
CA LEU A 181 -5.46 1.10 10.95
C LEU A 181 -6.46 1.09 12.13
N ASN A 182 -6.19 1.84 13.19
CA ASN A 182 -6.99 1.77 14.41
C ASN A 182 -8.28 2.58 14.31
N ASP A 183 -8.17 3.83 13.88
CA ASP A 183 -9.32 4.75 13.80
C ASP A 183 -9.16 5.71 12.61
N PRO A 184 -9.25 5.20 11.38
CA PRO A 184 -9.20 6.05 10.20
C PRO A 184 -10.55 6.76 10.01
N SER A 185 -10.58 8.08 10.10
CA SER A 185 -11.77 8.90 9.82
C SER A 185 -11.78 9.46 8.40
N VAL A 186 -10.60 9.75 7.85
CA VAL A 186 -10.41 10.22 6.47
C VAL A 186 -9.49 9.26 5.73
N VAL A 187 -9.89 8.92 4.52
CA VAL A 187 -9.14 7.99 3.66
C VAL A 187 -8.92 8.58 2.27
N SER A 188 -7.91 8.08 1.59
CA SER A 188 -7.58 8.42 0.22
C SER A 188 -7.59 7.17 -0.63
N VAL A 189 -8.54 7.07 -1.55
CA VAL A 189 -8.58 5.98 -2.54
C VAL A 189 -7.63 6.34 -3.68
N ILE A 190 -6.74 5.44 -4.02
CA ILE A 190 -5.70 5.66 -5.01
C ILE A 190 -6.15 5.08 -6.36
N LYS A 191 -6.35 5.98 -7.32
CA LYS A 191 -6.69 5.63 -8.70
C LYS A 191 -5.44 5.75 -9.57
N ARG A 192 -5.06 4.66 -10.20
CA ARG A 192 -3.97 4.67 -11.19
C ARG A 192 -4.38 5.49 -12.41
N LYS A 193 -3.52 6.38 -12.87
CA LYS A 193 -3.69 7.01 -14.18
C LYS A 193 -3.39 5.95 -15.25
N VAL A 194 -4.44 5.52 -15.94
CA VAL A 194 -4.30 4.75 -17.17
C VAL A 194 -4.24 5.78 -18.30
N GLU A 195 -3.25 5.72 -19.16
CA GLU A 195 -3.30 6.45 -20.43
C GLU A 195 -4.38 5.80 -21.30
N GLU A 196 -5.37 6.58 -21.72
CA GLU A 196 -6.23 6.27 -22.85
C GLU A 196 -5.41 6.36 -24.14
#